data_e16bb4bf4c4efecf641abade5efce029
#
_entry.id   e16bb4bf4c4efecf641abade5efce029
#
_cell.length_a   1.000
_cell.length_b   1.000
_cell.length_c   1.000
_cell.angle_alpha   90.00
_cell.angle_beta   90.00
_cell.angle_gamma   90.00
#
_symmetry.space_group_name_H-M   'P 1'
#
loop_
_entity.id
_entity.type
_entity.pdbx_description
1 polymer ?
#
loop_
_entity_poly.entity_id
_entity_poly.type
_entity_poly.pdbx_seq_one_letter_code
_entity_poly.pdbx_strand_id
1 'polypeptide(L)'
;MKPRVVYWNNIPAPYMVERFNALAERGNVDLEAWFSTRTESDRSWQVAEESWRFPYRYLPRIPGRPAATIPVPIMRARPDVLVSLYASPSYILGSALARVRGIRTAYWVEVTFDATITRRRWKEHLKSALLPRADGILTAGRDGAAFAMRYGASPERILTVPHVIDFERYAAGSARARASRDTVRGQLRVHGVTFAYVGRMWSGKGLDQLLDAFAALQRQSTRDVSLLLVGDGTDEARLRRRCADEGLEDVVFAGFHDGDALLELYAAADVFVFPTLGDTFGMVVLEAMACGLPVISTSAAGEIADRIDEGVNGFVVPPADAEVLRERMELLTGDDGLRRRMGEAARAKVAGQSPAVWAEAFEVAVEKIFSLPRMG
;
A
#
# COMPACT_ATOMS: atom_id res chain seq x y z
N MET A 1 -0.01 6.91 -32.93
CA MET A 1 1.38 6.91 -32.36
C MET A 1 1.22 6.57 -30.88
N LYS A 2 1.99 5.62 -30.36
CA LYS A 2 1.91 5.27 -28.93
C LYS A 2 2.40 6.44 -28.08
N PRO A 3 1.69 6.86 -27.01
CA PRO A 3 2.17 7.89 -26.11
C PRO A 3 3.42 7.44 -25.37
N ARG A 4 4.43 8.30 -25.34
CA ARG A 4 5.67 8.07 -24.60
C ARG A 4 5.52 8.62 -23.18
N VAL A 5 5.56 7.73 -22.18
CA VAL A 5 5.34 8.09 -20.79
C VAL A 5 6.60 7.79 -19.98
N VAL A 6 7.07 8.79 -19.26
CA VAL A 6 8.04 8.58 -18.18
C VAL A 6 7.28 8.51 -16.86
N TYR A 7 7.43 7.38 -16.15
CA TYR A 7 6.91 7.24 -14.80
C TYR A 7 8.07 7.31 -13.79
N TRP A 8 8.11 8.39 -13.03
CA TRP A 8 9.18 8.63 -12.08
C TRP A 8 8.73 8.38 -10.64
N ASN A 9 9.27 7.33 -10.02
CA ASN A 9 9.02 6.95 -8.64
C ASN A 9 10.31 6.98 -7.80
N ASN A 10 10.14 6.81 -6.49
CA ASN A 10 11.26 6.77 -5.55
C ASN A 10 12.07 5.48 -5.70
N ILE A 11 11.42 4.33 -5.54
CA ILE A 11 12.03 2.99 -5.60
C ILE A 11 11.19 2.04 -6.45
N PRO A 12 11.79 0.97 -7.00
CA PRO A 12 11.06 -0.10 -7.70
C PRO A 12 10.45 -1.07 -6.67
N ALA A 13 9.27 -0.77 -6.15
CA ALA A 13 8.56 -1.71 -5.30
C ALA A 13 8.05 -2.92 -6.11
N PRO A 14 7.99 -4.15 -5.55
CA PRO A 14 7.57 -5.36 -6.27
C PRO A 14 6.25 -5.20 -7.02
N TYR A 15 5.21 -4.69 -6.35
CA TYR A 15 3.91 -4.44 -6.97
C TYR A 15 3.96 -3.44 -8.15
N MET A 16 4.90 -2.49 -8.13
CA MET A 16 5.10 -1.54 -9.24
C MET A 16 5.71 -2.24 -10.45
N VAL A 17 6.65 -3.14 -10.22
CA VAL A 17 7.30 -3.93 -11.29
C VAL A 17 6.27 -4.82 -11.99
N GLU A 18 5.41 -5.51 -11.23
CA GLU A 18 4.32 -6.32 -11.78
C GLU A 18 3.38 -5.50 -12.68
N ARG A 19 3.00 -4.30 -12.23
CA ARG A 19 2.14 -3.37 -12.99
C ARG A 19 2.82 -2.85 -14.26
N PHE A 20 4.09 -2.49 -14.18
CA PHE A 20 4.85 -2.00 -15.33
C PHE A 20 5.12 -3.11 -16.34
N ASN A 21 5.37 -4.35 -15.89
CA ASN A 21 5.46 -5.51 -16.77
C ASN A 21 4.14 -5.72 -17.53
N ALA A 22 3.01 -5.69 -16.83
CA ALA A 22 1.69 -5.82 -17.46
C ALA A 22 1.41 -4.70 -18.47
N LEU A 23 1.80 -3.47 -18.17
CA LEU A 23 1.67 -2.34 -19.09
C LEU A 23 2.55 -2.51 -20.33
N ALA A 24 3.79 -2.97 -20.15
CA ALA A 24 4.71 -3.24 -21.26
C ALA A 24 4.20 -4.38 -22.16
N GLU A 25 3.61 -5.43 -21.59
CA GLU A 25 3.01 -6.54 -22.36
C GLU A 25 1.82 -6.09 -23.22
N ARG A 26 1.00 -5.18 -22.73
CA ARG A 26 -0.12 -4.61 -23.51
C ARG A 26 0.37 -3.76 -24.66
N GLY A 27 1.49 -3.08 -24.48
CA GLY A 27 2.18 -2.36 -25.53
C GLY A 27 1.45 -1.16 -26.13
N ASN A 28 0.44 -0.60 -25.47
CA ASN A 28 -0.32 0.58 -25.92
C ASN A 28 0.35 1.90 -25.51
N VAL A 29 1.22 1.84 -24.50
CA VAL A 29 2.02 2.97 -23.99
C VAL A 29 3.51 2.63 -24.10
N ASP A 30 4.32 3.58 -24.56
CA ASP A 30 5.78 3.48 -24.54
C ASP A 30 6.27 3.99 -23.18
N LEU A 31 6.34 3.07 -22.20
CA LEU A 31 6.72 3.36 -20.81
C LEU A 31 8.23 3.33 -20.63
N GLU A 32 8.78 4.35 -19.98
CA GLU A 32 10.10 4.29 -19.36
C GLU A 32 9.96 4.61 -17.85
N ALA A 33 10.39 3.68 -17.00
CA ALA A 33 10.35 3.87 -15.56
C ALA A 33 11.64 4.51 -15.04
N TRP A 34 11.51 5.59 -14.26
CA TRP A 34 12.65 6.24 -13.61
C TRP A 34 12.57 6.06 -12.11
N PHE A 35 13.70 5.72 -11.49
CA PHE A 35 13.78 5.53 -10.05
C PHE A 35 14.83 6.45 -9.43
N SER A 36 14.49 7.04 -8.29
CA SER A 36 15.42 7.87 -7.53
C SER A 36 16.50 7.05 -6.83
N THR A 37 16.18 5.81 -6.44
CA THR A 37 17.11 4.89 -5.78
C THR A 37 16.69 3.43 -6.01
N ARG A 38 17.63 2.50 -5.84
CA ARG A 38 17.37 1.05 -5.95
C ARG A 38 16.54 0.51 -4.80
N THR A 39 16.84 0.97 -3.59
CA THR A 39 16.16 0.58 -2.36
C THR A 39 16.24 1.69 -1.32
N GLU A 40 15.47 1.58 -0.27
CA GLU A 40 15.58 2.38 0.96
C GLU A 40 16.17 1.50 2.06
N SER A 41 16.89 2.11 3.00
CA SER A 41 17.61 1.40 4.08
C SER A 41 16.68 0.64 5.04
N ASP A 42 15.38 0.94 5.00
CA ASP A 42 14.34 0.36 5.84
C ASP A 42 13.45 -0.66 5.07
N ARG A 43 13.95 -1.18 3.93
CA ARG A 43 13.23 -2.15 3.08
C ARG A 43 14.01 -3.45 2.96
N SER A 44 13.34 -4.55 3.27
CA SER A 44 13.93 -5.90 3.27
C SER A 44 13.71 -6.66 1.95
N TRP A 45 12.76 -6.20 1.09
CA TRP A 45 12.52 -6.87 -0.18
C TRP A 45 13.61 -6.60 -1.22
N GLN A 46 13.83 -7.58 -2.07
CA GLN A 46 14.66 -7.47 -3.26
C GLN A 46 13.79 -7.57 -4.52
N VAL A 47 14.14 -6.83 -5.54
CA VAL A 47 13.48 -6.91 -6.85
C VAL A 47 14.51 -7.36 -7.89
N ALA A 48 14.22 -8.49 -8.54
CA ALA A 48 15.06 -9.06 -9.57
C ALA A 48 14.93 -8.23 -10.86
N GLU A 49 15.94 -7.39 -11.16
CA GLU A 49 15.92 -6.49 -12.33
C GLU A 49 15.82 -7.28 -13.66
N GLU A 50 16.28 -8.54 -13.68
CA GLU A 50 16.16 -9.45 -14.83
C GLU A 50 14.71 -9.82 -15.17
N SER A 51 13.79 -9.64 -14.26
CA SER A 51 12.36 -9.88 -14.50
C SER A 51 11.63 -8.70 -15.13
N TRP A 52 12.30 -7.55 -15.31
CA TRP A 52 11.65 -6.33 -15.78
C TRP A 52 11.53 -6.33 -17.32
N ARG A 53 10.33 -6.13 -17.81
CA ARG A 53 10.00 -6.13 -19.25
C ARG A 53 9.80 -4.73 -19.81
N PHE A 54 10.20 -3.70 -19.07
CA PHE A 54 10.09 -2.30 -19.43
C PHE A 54 11.44 -1.59 -19.35
N PRO A 55 11.70 -0.58 -20.19
CA PRO A 55 12.87 0.28 -20.05
C PRO A 55 12.88 1.02 -18.72
N TYR A 56 14.03 1.08 -18.08
CA TYR A 56 14.18 1.80 -16.82
C TYR A 56 15.54 2.48 -16.67
N ARG A 57 15.61 3.44 -15.74
CA ARG A 57 16.87 4.04 -15.30
C ARG A 57 16.83 4.50 -13.87
N TYR A 58 18.00 4.52 -13.24
CA TYR A 58 18.19 5.21 -11.98
C TYR A 58 18.71 6.62 -12.23
N LEU A 59 18.09 7.60 -11.59
CA LEU A 59 18.47 9.00 -11.76
C LEU A 59 19.75 9.32 -10.97
N PRO A 60 20.65 10.19 -11.51
CA PRO A 60 21.83 10.64 -10.78
C PRO A 60 21.46 11.33 -9.47
N ARG A 61 22.19 11.03 -8.41
CA ARG A 61 22.00 11.62 -7.09
C ARG A 61 22.89 12.86 -6.92
N ILE A 62 22.45 13.77 -6.06
CA ILE A 62 23.26 14.90 -5.64
C ILE A 62 24.20 14.42 -4.53
N PRO A 63 25.55 14.57 -4.68
CA PRO A 63 26.50 14.21 -3.64
C PRO A 63 26.15 14.89 -2.30
N GLY A 64 26.21 14.13 -1.21
CA GLY A 64 25.85 14.62 0.13
C GLY A 64 24.35 14.81 0.40
N ARG A 65 23.47 14.55 -0.59
CA ARG A 65 22.02 14.61 -0.45
C ARG A 65 21.35 13.37 -1.04
N PRO A 66 21.40 12.22 -0.37
CA PRO A 66 20.98 10.93 -0.93
C PRO A 66 19.50 10.86 -1.37
N ALA A 67 18.63 11.70 -0.79
CA ALA A 67 17.23 11.79 -1.17
C ALA A 67 16.96 12.75 -2.36
N ALA A 68 18.00 13.45 -2.87
CA ALA A 68 17.85 14.40 -3.97
C ALA A 68 18.45 13.81 -5.26
N THR A 69 17.66 13.82 -6.33
CA THR A 69 18.07 13.38 -7.67
C THR A 69 18.08 14.52 -8.67
N ILE A 70 18.87 14.38 -9.71
CA ILE A 70 19.01 15.40 -10.76
C ILE A 70 18.07 15.02 -11.92
N PRO A 71 17.00 15.79 -12.20
CA PRO A 71 16.03 15.45 -13.23
C PRO A 71 16.46 15.86 -14.66
N VAL A 72 17.74 16.16 -14.87
CA VAL A 72 18.26 16.56 -16.19
C VAL A 72 17.92 15.59 -17.33
N PRO A 73 17.84 14.24 -17.11
CA PRO A 73 17.43 13.34 -18.17
C PRO A 73 16.10 13.67 -18.83
N ILE A 74 15.17 14.37 -18.15
CA ILE A 74 13.90 14.83 -18.75
C ILE A 74 14.13 15.70 -19.99
N MET A 75 15.21 16.47 -20.00
CA MET A 75 15.56 17.37 -21.09
C MET A 75 15.91 16.60 -22.39
N ARG A 76 16.37 15.36 -22.26
CA ARG A 76 16.79 14.50 -23.39
C ARG A 76 15.72 13.49 -23.79
N ALA A 77 15.02 12.93 -22.81
CA ALA A 77 14.02 11.87 -23.02
C ALA A 77 12.82 12.36 -23.85
N ARG A 78 12.38 13.62 -23.65
CA ARG A 78 11.23 14.23 -24.34
C ARG A 78 9.99 13.32 -24.35
N PRO A 79 9.51 12.83 -23.20
CA PRO A 79 8.27 12.08 -23.16
C PRO A 79 7.10 13.00 -23.52
N ASP A 80 5.98 12.40 -23.88
CA ASP A 80 4.73 13.15 -24.06
C ASP A 80 4.08 13.49 -22.72
N VAL A 81 4.22 12.56 -21.74
CA VAL A 81 3.73 12.71 -20.36
C VAL A 81 4.81 12.33 -19.36
N LEU A 82 5.01 13.16 -18.36
CA LEU A 82 5.73 12.83 -17.13
C LEU A 82 4.74 12.56 -16.01
N VAL A 83 4.69 11.32 -15.55
CA VAL A 83 3.99 10.94 -14.31
C VAL A 83 5.00 10.92 -13.17
N SER A 84 4.75 11.63 -12.09
CA SER A 84 5.66 11.66 -10.93
C SER A 84 4.92 11.88 -9.61
N LEU A 85 5.62 11.64 -8.52
CA LEU A 85 5.21 12.18 -7.22
C LEU A 85 5.42 13.71 -7.21
N TYR A 86 4.90 14.39 -6.17
CA TYR A 86 4.97 15.86 -6.07
C TYR A 86 5.62 16.35 -4.77
N ALA A 87 5.96 15.43 -3.85
CA ALA A 87 6.29 15.80 -2.46
C ALA A 87 7.78 16.13 -2.20
N SER A 88 8.65 16.09 -3.21
CA SER A 88 10.07 16.41 -3.06
C SER A 88 10.56 17.49 -4.01
N PRO A 89 11.62 18.24 -3.65
CA PRO A 89 12.22 19.25 -4.54
C PRO A 89 12.62 18.70 -5.91
N SER A 90 13.09 17.46 -5.99
CA SER A 90 13.47 16.81 -7.26
C SER A 90 12.30 16.65 -8.20
N TYR A 91 11.15 16.17 -7.70
CA TYR A 91 9.93 16.03 -8.50
C TYR A 91 9.39 17.39 -8.99
N ILE A 92 9.44 18.40 -8.11
CA ILE A 92 9.02 19.77 -8.46
C ILE A 92 9.88 20.32 -9.59
N LEU A 93 11.21 20.23 -9.45
CA LEU A 93 12.14 20.68 -10.49
C LEU A 93 11.93 19.91 -11.79
N GLY A 94 11.77 18.58 -11.71
CA GLY A 94 11.48 17.74 -12.87
C GLY A 94 10.20 18.15 -13.60
N SER A 95 9.14 18.41 -12.87
CA SER A 95 7.87 18.89 -13.43
C SER A 95 7.98 20.27 -14.05
N ALA A 96 8.73 21.18 -13.41
CA ALA A 96 8.99 22.51 -13.96
C ALA A 96 9.76 22.43 -15.30
N LEU A 97 10.83 21.62 -15.34
CA LEU A 97 11.60 21.37 -16.57
C LEU A 97 10.75 20.72 -17.67
N ALA A 98 9.90 19.77 -17.30
CA ALA A 98 8.96 19.14 -18.24
C ALA A 98 8.04 20.17 -18.87
N ARG A 99 7.43 21.04 -18.07
CA ARG A 99 6.52 22.10 -18.55
C ARG A 99 7.20 23.08 -19.50
N VAL A 100 8.39 23.57 -19.17
CA VAL A 100 9.18 24.46 -20.05
C VAL A 100 9.45 23.79 -21.41
N ARG A 101 9.49 22.47 -21.45
CA ARG A 101 9.67 21.67 -22.68
C ARG A 101 8.37 21.28 -23.37
N GLY A 102 7.23 21.75 -22.88
CA GLY A 102 5.92 21.41 -23.44
C GLY A 102 5.52 19.95 -23.18
N ILE A 103 6.11 19.28 -22.16
CA ILE A 103 5.75 17.94 -21.72
C ILE A 103 4.57 18.04 -20.76
N ARG A 104 3.53 17.23 -20.93
CA ARG A 104 2.41 17.15 -19.99
C ARG A 104 2.88 16.58 -18.66
N THR A 105 2.36 17.11 -17.56
CA THR A 105 2.71 16.66 -16.21
C THR A 105 1.51 16.08 -15.50
N ALA A 106 1.64 14.85 -15.00
CA ALA A 106 0.66 14.22 -14.15
C ALA A 106 1.27 13.85 -12.80
N TYR A 107 0.48 13.96 -11.73
CA TYR A 107 0.93 13.62 -10.39
C TYR A 107 0.20 12.40 -9.87
N TRP A 108 0.97 11.46 -9.30
CA TRP A 108 0.42 10.36 -8.54
C TRP A 108 0.18 10.84 -7.09
N VAL A 109 -1.07 10.77 -6.64
CA VAL A 109 -1.50 11.23 -5.30
C VAL A 109 -1.93 10.03 -4.47
N GLU A 110 -1.09 9.67 -3.49
CA GLU A 110 -1.32 8.61 -2.51
C GLU A 110 -1.27 9.22 -1.11
N VAL A 111 -2.24 10.01 -0.72
CA VAL A 111 -2.29 10.61 0.62
C VAL A 111 -3.72 10.72 1.09
N THR A 112 -3.96 10.37 2.34
CA THR A 112 -5.22 10.62 3.03
C THR A 112 -5.12 11.80 3.98
N PHE A 113 -6.26 12.39 4.32
CA PHE A 113 -6.32 13.48 5.30
C PHE A 113 -5.88 13.05 6.69
N ASP A 114 -6.14 11.79 7.05
CA ASP A 114 -5.87 11.23 8.37
C ASP A 114 -4.42 10.77 8.53
N ALA A 115 -3.69 10.57 7.45
CA ALA A 115 -2.25 10.35 7.48
C ALA A 115 -1.50 11.66 7.84
N THR A 116 -1.80 12.22 9.00
CA THR A 116 -1.24 13.49 9.51
C THR A 116 0.17 13.32 10.02
N ILE A 117 1.10 13.04 9.13
CA ILE A 117 2.51 13.23 9.40
C ILE A 117 2.82 14.72 9.15
N THR A 118 3.03 15.46 10.22
CA THR A 118 3.55 16.85 10.29
C THR A 118 3.23 17.75 9.07
N ARG A 119 2.17 18.52 9.15
CA ARG A 119 1.81 19.55 8.16
C ARG A 119 2.79 20.71 8.22
N ARG A 120 3.85 20.67 7.43
CA ARG A 120 4.72 21.84 7.23
C ARG A 120 4.01 22.82 6.30
N ARG A 121 3.74 24.06 6.74
CA ARG A 121 3.01 25.10 5.98
C ARG A 121 3.49 25.26 4.53
N TRP A 122 4.79 25.25 4.29
CA TRP A 122 5.34 25.38 2.94
C TRP A 122 4.94 24.22 2.01
N LYS A 123 4.78 23.00 2.54
CA LYS A 123 4.28 21.84 1.76
C LYS A 123 2.83 22.02 1.35
N GLU A 124 2.02 22.62 2.21
CA GLU A 124 0.61 22.91 1.90
C GLU A 124 0.49 23.93 0.77
N HIS A 125 1.24 25.03 0.85
CA HIS A 125 1.32 26.02 -0.24
C HIS A 125 1.78 25.40 -1.55
N LEU A 126 2.75 24.49 -1.48
CA LEU A 126 3.26 23.79 -2.65
C LEU A 126 2.19 22.93 -3.32
N LYS A 127 1.41 22.16 -2.55
CA LYS A 127 0.29 21.36 -3.06
C LYS A 127 -0.75 22.25 -3.78
N SER A 128 -1.15 23.34 -3.12
CA SER A 128 -2.10 24.33 -3.71
C SER A 128 -1.55 25.02 -4.96
N ALA A 129 -0.23 25.06 -5.14
CA ALA A 129 0.36 25.62 -6.34
C ALA A 129 0.51 24.61 -7.49
N LEU A 130 0.78 23.34 -7.16
CA LEU A 130 1.10 22.31 -8.15
C LEU A 130 -0.14 21.55 -8.65
N LEU A 131 -1.01 21.11 -7.74
CA LEU A 131 -2.11 20.22 -8.10
C LEU A 131 -3.12 20.87 -9.06
N PRO A 132 -3.54 22.14 -8.89
CA PRO A 132 -4.46 22.77 -9.83
C PRO A 132 -3.89 22.95 -11.25
N ARG A 133 -2.56 22.92 -11.37
CA ARG A 133 -1.86 23.13 -12.66
C ARG A 133 -1.44 21.83 -13.34
N ALA A 134 -1.74 20.66 -12.76
CA ALA A 134 -1.44 19.38 -13.37
C ALA A 134 -2.29 19.13 -14.61
N ASP A 135 -1.70 18.53 -15.65
CA ASP A 135 -2.46 18.07 -16.82
C ASP A 135 -3.29 16.83 -16.48
N GLY A 136 -2.89 16.08 -15.46
CA GLY A 136 -3.65 14.98 -14.87
C GLY A 136 -3.24 14.70 -13.43
N ILE A 137 -4.15 14.13 -12.66
CA ILE A 137 -3.90 13.65 -11.31
C ILE A 137 -4.37 12.20 -11.23
N LEU A 138 -3.46 11.30 -10.92
CA LEU A 138 -3.76 9.89 -10.77
C LEU A 138 -3.97 9.59 -9.29
N THR A 139 -5.07 8.94 -8.94
CA THR A 139 -5.42 8.58 -7.57
C THR A 139 -5.84 7.11 -7.49
N ALA A 140 -5.58 6.47 -6.36
CA ALA A 140 -5.98 5.08 -6.18
C ALA A 140 -7.49 4.93 -5.93
N GLY A 141 -8.17 5.97 -5.41
CA GLY A 141 -9.58 5.94 -5.06
C GLY A 141 -10.13 7.29 -4.63
N ARG A 142 -11.18 7.26 -3.82
CA ARG A 142 -11.96 8.45 -3.41
C ARG A 142 -11.19 9.40 -2.48
N ASP A 143 -10.37 8.87 -1.58
CA ASP A 143 -9.63 9.69 -0.62
C ASP A 143 -8.58 10.55 -1.32
N GLY A 144 -7.81 9.96 -2.25
CA GLY A 144 -6.85 10.68 -3.08
C GLY A 144 -7.53 11.72 -3.97
N ALA A 145 -8.71 11.41 -4.53
CA ALA A 145 -9.50 12.36 -5.31
C ALA A 145 -9.98 13.54 -4.45
N ALA A 146 -10.56 13.27 -3.28
CA ALA A 146 -10.99 14.31 -2.35
C ALA A 146 -9.81 15.17 -1.86
N PHE A 147 -8.66 14.54 -1.61
CA PHE A 147 -7.44 15.26 -1.29
C PHE A 147 -7.01 16.20 -2.41
N ALA A 148 -6.96 15.75 -3.66
CA ALA A 148 -6.58 16.58 -4.79
C ALA A 148 -7.53 17.77 -4.98
N MET A 149 -8.85 17.54 -4.89
CA MET A 149 -9.87 18.59 -4.98
C MET A 149 -9.71 19.64 -3.88
N ARG A 150 -9.39 19.24 -2.65
CA ARG A 150 -9.15 20.18 -1.54
C ARG A 150 -8.02 21.17 -1.83
N TYR A 151 -7.02 20.76 -2.62
CA TYR A 151 -5.93 21.64 -3.05
C TYR A 151 -6.21 22.34 -4.39
N GLY A 152 -7.45 22.34 -4.87
CA GLY A 152 -7.90 23.08 -6.03
C GLY A 152 -7.75 22.36 -7.37
N ALA A 153 -7.50 21.04 -7.35
CA ALA A 153 -7.51 20.27 -8.59
C ALA A 153 -8.92 20.18 -9.18
N SER A 154 -9.00 20.30 -10.50
CA SER A 154 -10.26 20.20 -11.23
C SER A 154 -10.70 18.73 -11.35
N PRO A 155 -11.98 18.41 -11.07
CA PRO A 155 -12.47 17.02 -11.07
C PRO A 155 -12.25 16.28 -12.39
N GLU A 156 -12.36 16.97 -13.55
CA GLU A 156 -12.15 16.36 -14.86
C GLU A 156 -10.70 15.92 -15.12
N ARG A 157 -9.75 16.38 -14.30
CA ARG A 157 -8.32 16.02 -14.37
C ARG A 157 -7.93 14.97 -13.35
N ILE A 158 -8.85 14.56 -12.48
CA ILE A 158 -8.64 13.50 -11.50
C ILE A 158 -9.04 12.17 -12.14
N LEU A 159 -8.09 11.26 -12.23
CA LEU A 159 -8.20 10.00 -12.95
C LEU A 159 -7.91 8.85 -11.98
N THR A 160 -8.88 7.96 -11.80
CA THR A 160 -8.72 6.84 -10.90
C THR A 160 -7.93 5.71 -11.59
N VAL A 161 -6.81 5.35 -10.99
CA VAL A 161 -5.99 4.20 -11.36
C VAL A 161 -5.82 3.37 -10.10
N PRO A 162 -6.61 2.31 -9.89
CA PRO A 162 -6.69 1.63 -8.60
C PRO A 162 -5.40 0.92 -8.26
N HIS A 163 -5.03 0.89 -6.99
CA HIS A 163 -4.06 -0.08 -6.53
C HIS A 163 -4.66 -1.49 -6.62
N VAL A 164 -3.87 -2.40 -7.13
CA VAL A 164 -4.27 -3.80 -7.33
C VAL A 164 -3.15 -4.73 -6.85
N ILE A 165 -3.54 -5.97 -6.57
CA ILE A 165 -2.64 -7.11 -6.37
C ILE A 165 -2.86 -8.13 -7.48
N ASP A 166 -1.98 -9.12 -7.58
CA ASP A 166 -2.26 -10.33 -8.32
C ASP A 166 -3.16 -11.24 -7.48
N PHE A 167 -4.48 -11.04 -7.63
CA PHE A 167 -5.50 -11.79 -6.87
C PHE A 167 -5.32 -13.30 -6.99
N GLU A 168 -5.08 -13.82 -8.20
CA GLU A 168 -4.97 -15.26 -8.44
C GLU A 168 -3.77 -15.86 -7.69
N ARG A 169 -2.65 -15.16 -7.66
CA ARG A 169 -1.47 -15.57 -6.90
C ARG A 169 -1.78 -15.74 -5.41
N TYR A 170 -2.41 -14.72 -4.78
CA TYR A 170 -2.74 -14.77 -3.36
C TYR A 170 -3.85 -15.77 -3.05
N ALA A 171 -4.90 -15.80 -3.86
CA ALA A 171 -6.05 -16.67 -3.67
C ALA A 171 -5.68 -18.15 -3.85
N ALA A 172 -4.99 -18.50 -4.94
CA ALA A 172 -4.58 -19.87 -5.20
C ALA A 172 -3.44 -20.31 -4.26
N GLY A 173 -2.49 -19.40 -3.96
CA GLY A 173 -1.39 -19.68 -3.06
C GLY A 173 -1.86 -19.95 -1.63
N SER A 174 -2.73 -19.08 -1.09
CA SER A 174 -3.35 -19.29 0.21
C SER A 174 -4.19 -20.58 0.28
N ALA A 175 -4.93 -20.91 -0.80
CA ALA A 175 -5.69 -22.16 -0.86
C ALA A 175 -4.77 -23.40 -0.80
N ARG A 176 -3.61 -23.38 -1.48
CA ARG A 176 -2.61 -24.45 -1.37
C ARG A 176 -2.00 -24.51 0.04
N ALA A 177 -1.61 -23.36 0.60
CA ALA A 177 -1.01 -23.27 1.92
C ALA A 177 -1.93 -23.74 3.05
N ARG A 178 -3.25 -23.71 2.85
CA ARG A 178 -4.22 -24.26 3.83
C ARG A 178 -4.04 -25.77 4.08
N ALA A 179 -3.46 -26.51 3.16
CA ALA A 179 -3.16 -27.94 3.38
C ALA A 179 -2.08 -28.16 4.46
N SER A 180 -1.17 -27.21 4.65
CA SER A 180 -0.12 -27.24 5.67
C SER A 180 -0.44 -26.39 6.90
N ARG A 181 -1.66 -25.82 6.98
CA ARG A 181 -2.05 -24.86 8.03
C ARG A 181 -1.72 -25.34 9.45
N ASP A 182 -2.14 -26.55 9.81
CA ASP A 182 -1.94 -27.09 11.17
C ASP A 182 -0.46 -27.31 11.48
N THR A 183 0.32 -27.74 10.49
CA THR A 183 1.77 -27.87 10.63
C THR A 183 2.44 -26.52 10.86
N VAL A 184 2.10 -25.51 10.07
CA VAL A 184 2.62 -24.14 10.20
C VAL A 184 2.22 -23.53 11.54
N ARG A 185 0.96 -23.69 11.97
CA ARG A 185 0.48 -23.24 13.28
C ARG A 185 1.23 -23.90 14.42
N GLY A 186 1.49 -25.20 14.32
CA GLY A 186 2.29 -25.94 15.31
C GLY A 186 3.74 -25.45 15.40
N GLN A 187 4.37 -25.18 14.26
CA GLN A 187 5.73 -24.60 14.21
C GLN A 187 5.80 -23.21 14.82
N LEU A 188 4.80 -22.37 14.53
CA LEU A 188 4.66 -21.02 15.07
C LEU A 188 4.19 -20.99 16.52
N ARG A 189 3.68 -22.12 17.05
CA ARG A 189 3.04 -22.22 18.38
C ARG A 189 1.84 -21.27 18.53
N VAL A 190 1.09 -21.05 17.45
CA VAL A 190 -0.16 -20.30 17.50
C VAL A 190 -1.35 -21.26 17.66
N HIS A 191 -2.32 -20.86 18.47
CA HIS A 191 -3.50 -21.65 18.79
C HIS A 191 -4.75 -20.78 18.89
N GLY A 192 -5.91 -21.41 18.96
CA GLY A 192 -7.18 -20.69 19.01
C GLY A 192 -7.42 -19.79 17.79
N VAL A 193 -8.02 -18.63 17.99
CA VAL A 193 -8.22 -17.63 16.94
C VAL A 193 -6.97 -16.80 16.77
N THR A 194 -6.37 -16.85 15.58
CA THR A 194 -5.11 -16.18 15.28
C THR A 194 -5.34 -14.89 14.51
N PHE A 195 -5.02 -13.78 15.15
CA PHE A 195 -4.96 -12.45 14.53
C PHE A 195 -3.58 -12.25 13.89
N ALA A 196 -3.53 -11.76 12.66
CA ALA A 196 -2.28 -11.51 11.98
C ALA A 196 -2.12 -10.03 11.60
N TYR A 197 -0.92 -9.53 11.77
CA TYR A 197 -0.43 -8.27 11.20
C TYR A 197 0.72 -8.58 10.25
N VAL A 198 0.74 -7.91 9.10
CA VAL A 198 1.85 -7.98 8.13
C VAL A 198 2.31 -6.55 7.81
N GLY A 199 3.59 -6.29 7.97
CA GLY A 199 4.15 -4.99 7.63
C GLY A 199 5.37 -4.61 8.46
N ARG A 200 5.90 -3.41 8.19
CA ARG A 200 7.03 -2.87 8.96
C ARG A 200 6.64 -2.57 10.40
N MET A 201 7.54 -2.89 11.32
CA MET A 201 7.35 -2.62 12.76
C MET A 201 7.98 -1.28 13.14
N TRP A 202 7.20 -0.21 13.05
CA TRP A 202 7.58 1.13 13.49
C TRP A 202 6.37 1.87 14.07
N SER A 203 6.59 2.93 14.83
CA SER A 203 5.56 3.62 15.64
C SER A 203 4.30 4.05 14.87
N GLY A 204 4.44 4.37 13.57
CA GLY A 204 3.28 4.75 12.73
C GLY A 204 2.35 3.59 12.38
N LYS A 205 2.67 2.34 12.73
CA LYS A 205 1.84 1.17 12.41
C LYS A 205 0.87 0.76 13.53
N GLY A 206 0.85 1.46 14.66
CA GLY A 206 -0.14 1.24 15.71
C GLY A 206 0.01 -0.10 16.45
N LEU A 207 1.21 -0.68 16.45
CA LEU A 207 1.45 -1.98 17.09
C LEU A 207 1.34 -1.92 18.61
N ASP A 208 1.60 -0.77 19.23
CA ASP A 208 1.38 -0.58 20.67
C ASP A 208 -0.11 -0.71 21.00
N GLN A 209 -0.99 -0.07 20.21
CA GLN A 209 -2.43 -0.16 20.37
C GLN A 209 -2.95 -1.58 20.09
N LEU A 210 -2.35 -2.28 19.14
CA LEU A 210 -2.68 -3.69 18.88
C LEU A 210 -2.30 -4.57 20.07
N LEU A 211 -1.14 -4.36 20.67
CA LEU A 211 -0.73 -5.11 21.87
C LEU A 211 -1.63 -4.78 23.07
N ASP A 212 -2.04 -3.51 23.26
CA ASP A 212 -3.01 -3.13 24.30
C ASP A 212 -4.34 -3.87 24.12
N ALA A 213 -4.88 -3.83 22.90
CA ALA A 213 -6.14 -4.49 22.55
C ALA A 213 -6.03 -6.02 22.74
N PHE A 214 -4.94 -6.64 22.28
CA PHE A 214 -4.71 -8.07 22.39
C PHE A 214 -4.54 -8.52 23.85
N ALA A 215 -3.77 -7.80 24.65
CA ALA A 215 -3.59 -8.09 26.07
C ALA A 215 -4.91 -8.02 26.85
N ALA A 216 -5.76 -7.05 26.53
CA ALA A 216 -7.09 -6.93 27.13
C ALA A 216 -8.02 -8.07 26.67
N LEU A 217 -7.99 -8.43 25.38
CA LEU A 217 -8.75 -9.55 24.82
C LEU A 217 -8.34 -10.87 25.49
N GLN A 218 -7.04 -11.16 25.61
CA GLN A 218 -6.51 -12.38 26.20
C GLN A 218 -6.97 -12.57 27.65
N ARG A 219 -7.04 -11.47 28.43
CA ARG A 219 -7.53 -11.51 29.81
C ARG A 219 -9.04 -11.77 29.94
N GLN A 220 -9.82 -11.37 28.95
CA GLN A 220 -11.30 -11.39 29.00
C GLN A 220 -11.89 -12.58 28.21
N SER A 221 -11.17 -13.08 27.20
CA SER A 221 -11.66 -14.15 26.34
C SER A 221 -11.67 -15.50 27.05
N THR A 222 -12.73 -16.27 26.82
CA THR A 222 -12.82 -17.68 27.24
C THR A 222 -12.26 -18.64 26.18
N ARG A 223 -11.89 -18.11 25.01
CA ARG A 223 -11.27 -18.85 23.90
C ARG A 223 -9.80 -18.50 23.81
N ASP A 224 -9.00 -19.47 23.41
CA ASP A 224 -7.60 -19.24 23.11
C ASP A 224 -7.46 -18.28 21.92
N VAL A 225 -6.54 -17.35 22.03
CA VAL A 225 -6.22 -16.37 21.00
C VAL A 225 -4.71 -16.25 20.83
N SER A 226 -4.25 -16.04 19.60
CA SER A 226 -2.85 -15.76 19.29
C SER A 226 -2.72 -14.52 18.40
N LEU A 227 -1.60 -13.81 18.53
CA LEU A 227 -1.26 -12.68 17.68
C LEU A 227 0.03 -12.98 16.91
N LEU A 228 -0.06 -13.00 15.59
CA LEU A 228 1.05 -13.26 14.67
C LEU A 228 1.51 -11.93 14.05
N LEU A 229 2.72 -11.49 14.40
CA LEU A 229 3.35 -10.30 13.86
C LEU A 229 4.38 -10.69 12.79
N VAL A 230 4.09 -10.36 11.53
CA VAL A 230 4.94 -10.68 10.37
C VAL A 230 5.58 -9.41 9.83
N GLY A 231 6.88 -9.43 9.68
CA GLY A 231 7.70 -8.31 9.21
C GLY A 231 8.83 -7.99 10.16
N ASP A 232 9.51 -6.89 9.90
CA ASP A 232 10.62 -6.37 10.68
C ASP A 232 10.50 -4.85 10.85
N GLY A 233 11.42 -4.24 11.57
CA GLY A 233 11.46 -2.79 11.69
C GLY A 233 12.14 -2.28 12.96
N THR A 234 12.24 -0.96 13.05
CA THR A 234 12.98 -0.27 14.12
C THR A 234 12.43 -0.53 15.53
N ASP A 235 11.14 -0.85 15.62
CA ASP A 235 10.47 -1.05 16.91
C ASP A 235 10.39 -2.52 17.34
N GLU A 236 10.81 -3.47 16.51
CA GLU A 236 10.68 -4.90 16.81
C GLU A 236 11.30 -5.28 18.18
N ALA A 237 12.54 -4.86 18.43
CA ALA A 237 13.22 -5.19 19.69
C ALA A 237 12.52 -4.57 20.92
N ARG A 238 11.89 -3.41 20.77
CA ARG A 238 11.10 -2.77 21.82
C ARG A 238 9.79 -3.52 22.06
N LEU A 239 9.08 -3.90 20.99
CA LEU A 239 7.83 -4.64 21.08
C LEU A 239 8.03 -6.03 21.71
N ARG A 240 9.10 -6.74 21.33
CA ARG A 240 9.47 -8.04 21.94
C ARG A 240 9.72 -7.91 23.45
N ARG A 241 10.48 -6.89 23.89
CA ARG A 241 10.69 -6.61 25.31
C ARG A 241 9.37 -6.34 26.01
N ARG A 242 8.53 -5.48 25.45
CA ARG A 242 7.21 -5.19 26.01
C ARG A 242 6.38 -6.47 26.20
N CYS A 243 6.32 -7.36 25.21
CA CYS A 243 5.60 -8.64 25.33
C CYS A 243 6.16 -9.50 26.46
N ALA A 244 7.49 -9.58 26.61
CA ALA A 244 8.12 -10.34 27.71
C ALA A 244 7.80 -9.72 29.09
N ASP A 245 7.88 -8.40 29.21
CA ASP A 245 7.62 -7.68 30.47
C ASP A 245 6.13 -7.78 30.88
N GLU A 246 5.21 -7.83 29.93
CA GLU A 246 3.77 -7.94 30.16
C GLU A 246 3.25 -9.41 30.18
N GLY A 247 4.12 -10.40 29.94
CA GLY A 247 3.75 -11.83 29.91
C GLY A 247 2.83 -12.22 28.75
N LEU A 248 2.96 -11.57 27.60
CA LEU A 248 2.18 -11.85 26.40
C LEU A 248 2.83 -12.99 25.59
N GLU A 249 2.71 -14.24 26.09
CA GLU A 249 3.37 -15.42 25.50
C GLU A 249 2.76 -15.85 24.17
N ASP A 250 1.48 -15.51 23.91
CA ASP A 250 0.75 -15.82 22.67
C ASP A 250 0.97 -14.80 21.54
N VAL A 251 1.93 -13.87 21.70
CA VAL A 251 2.39 -12.96 20.65
C VAL A 251 3.61 -13.53 19.96
N VAL A 252 3.46 -13.93 18.71
CA VAL A 252 4.51 -14.54 17.89
C VAL A 252 5.05 -13.55 16.87
N PHE A 253 6.36 -13.35 16.87
CA PHE A 253 7.06 -12.55 15.88
C PHE A 253 7.70 -13.48 14.84
N ALA A 254 7.13 -13.54 13.65
CA ALA A 254 7.61 -14.45 12.60
C ALA A 254 8.83 -13.89 11.82
N GLY A 255 9.12 -12.57 11.93
CA GLY A 255 10.12 -11.93 11.09
C GLY A 255 9.60 -11.57 9.70
N PHE A 256 10.50 -11.10 8.82
CA PHE A 256 10.14 -10.77 7.45
C PHE A 256 9.96 -12.02 6.60
N HIS A 257 8.86 -12.11 5.88
CA HIS A 257 8.56 -13.15 4.91
C HIS A 257 7.97 -12.53 3.64
N ASP A 258 8.23 -13.16 2.51
CA ASP A 258 7.65 -12.85 1.20
C ASP A 258 7.30 -14.14 0.43
N GLY A 259 6.77 -14.00 -0.77
CA GLY A 259 6.45 -15.14 -1.64
C GLY A 259 5.53 -16.16 -0.99
N ASP A 260 5.85 -17.44 -1.17
CA ASP A 260 5.03 -18.56 -0.68
C ASP A 260 5.05 -18.67 0.86
N ALA A 261 6.17 -18.33 1.49
CA ALA A 261 6.26 -18.32 2.96
C ALA A 261 5.28 -17.30 3.59
N LEU A 262 5.07 -16.13 2.97
CA LEU A 262 4.07 -15.18 3.43
C LEU A 262 2.64 -15.73 3.24
N LEU A 263 2.39 -16.47 2.16
CA LEU A 263 1.07 -17.10 1.92
C LEU A 263 0.74 -18.16 2.97
N GLU A 264 1.72 -18.90 3.46
CA GLU A 264 1.55 -19.84 4.57
C GLU A 264 1.16 -19.11 5.87
N LEU A 265 1.75 -17.94 6.14
CA LEU A 265 1.42 -17.13 7.32
C LEU A 265 0.01 -16.53 7.23
N TYR A 266 -0.41 -16.05 6.05
CA TYR A 266 -1.81 -15.66 5.83
C TYR A 266 -2.76 -16.84 6.02
N ALA A 267 -2.40 -18.04 5.52
CA ALA A 267 -3.23 -19.24 5.68
C ALA A 267 -3.31 -19.72 7.14
N ALA A 268 -2.29 -19.46 7.96
CA ALA A 268 -2.29 -19.76 9.39
C ALA A 268 -3.20 -18.85 10.22
N ALA A 269 -3.50 -17.65 9.73
CA ALA A 269 -4.34 -16.66 10.39
C ALA A 269 -5.85 -16.91 10.22
N ASP A 270 -6.65 -16.28 11.08
CA ASP A 270 -8.12 -16.25 11.05
C ASP A 270 -8.67 -14.86 10.79
N VAL A 271 -7.97 -13.82 11.22
CA VAL A 271 -8.34 -12.41 11.09
C VAL A 271 -7.09 -11.60 10.77
N PHE A 272 -7.19 -10.67 9.85
CA PHE A 272 -6.12 -9.71 9.58
C PHE A 272 -6.39 -8.38 10.29
N VAL A 273 -5.37 -7.82 10.96
CA VAL A 273 -5.48 -6.56 11.68
C VAL A 273 -4.46 -5.56 11.13
N PHE A 274 -4.93 -4.38 10.72
CA PHE A 274 -4.09 -3.30 10.20
C PHE A 274 -4.32 -2.01 11.02
N PRO A 275 -3.71 -1.91 12.21
CA PRO A 275 -4.01 -0.89 13.21
C PRO A 275 -3.26 0.43 12.96
N THR A 276 -2.92 0.72 11.71
CA THR A 276 -2.04 1.83 11.35
C THR A 276 -2.53 3.19 11.88
N LEU A 277 -1.58 4.03 12.30
CA LEU A 277 -1.81 5.44 12.66
C LEU A 277 -1.70 6.37 11.45
N GLY A 278 -1.28 5.84 10.31
CA GLY A 278 -1.19 6.53 9.03
C GLY A 278 -0.49 5.65 7.99
N ASP A 279 -1.19 5.31 6.95
CA ASP A 279 -0.65 4.60 5.79
C ASP A 279 -1.26 5.17 4.51
N THR A 280 -0.47 5.30 3.47
CA THR A 280 -0.98 5.86 2.20
C THR A 280 -1.97 4.94 1.51
N PHE A 281 -1.83 3.62 1.69
CA PHE A 281 -2.76 2.65 1.12
C PHE A 281 -2.84 1.33 1.90
N GLY A 282 -1.70 0.68 2.24
CA GLY A 282 -1.68 -0.63 2.90
C GLY A 282 -2.03 -1.77 1.94
N MET A 283 -1.13 -2.09 1.00
CA MET A 283 -1.29 -3.20 0.04
C MET A 283 -1.60 -4.54 0.73
N VAL A 284 -1.03 -4.77 1.90
CA VAL A 284 -1.23 -5.98 2.72
C VAL A 284 -2.70 -6.24 3.08
N VAL A 285 -3.54 -5.20 3.09
CA VAL A 285 -4.99 -5.36 3.28
C VAL A 285 -5.61 -6.10 2.10
N LEU A 286 -5.25 -5.73 0.86
CA LEU A 286 -5.73 -6.45 -0.34
C LEU A 286 -5.23 -7.90 -0.37
N GLU A 287 -3.98 -8.12 0.04
CA GLU A 287 -3.36 -9.45 0.12
C GLU A 287 -4.13 -10.34 1.10
N ALA A 288 -4.39 -9.85 2.32
CA ALA A 288 -5.17 -10.55 3.33
C ALA A 288 -6.60 -10.85 2.86
N MET A 289 -7.26 -9.88 2.21
CA MET A 289 -8.60 -10.06 1.63
C MET A 289 -8.60 -11.14 0.56
N ALA A 290 -7.61 -11.17 -0.34
CA ALA A 290 -7.49 -12.21 -1.37
C ALA A 290 -7.22 -13.60 -0.76
N CYS A 291 -6.53 -13.66 0.37
CA CYS A 291 -6.37 -14.89 1.16
C CYS A 291 -7.64 -15.31 1.92
N GLY A 292 -8.71 -14.50 1.86
CA GLY A 292 -10.00 -14.79 2.48
C GLY A 292 -10.04 -14.52 3.97
N LEU A 293 -9.28 -13.53 4.45
CA LEU A 293 -9.32 -13.09 5.84
C LEU A 293 -10.25 -11.90 6.01
N PRO A 294 -11.14 -11.90 7.01
CA PRO A 294 -11.81 -10.68 7.45
C PRO A 294 -10.78 -9.68 7.96
N VAL A 295 -11.03 -8.39 7.74
CA VAL A 295 -10.07 -7.33 8.05
C VAL A 295 -10.59 -6.41 9.15
N ILE A 296 -9.77 -6.11 10.14
CA ILE A 296 -9.96 -4.98 11.04
C ILE A 296 -8.89 -3.94 10.67
N SER A 297 -9.29 -2.76 10.23
CA SER A 297 -8.36 -1.68 9.89
C SER A 297 -8.77 -0.37 10.54
N THR A 298 -7.85 0.60 10.60
CA THR A 298 -8.19 1.95 11.06
C THR A 298 -8.59 2.85 9.90
N SER A 299 -9.34 3.91 10.18
CA SER A 299 -9.66 4.96 9.21
C SER A 299 -8.43 5.76 8.73
N ALA A 300 -7.28 5.59 9.37
CA ALA A 300 -6.02 6.21 8.95
C ALA A 300 -5.31 5.46 7.80
N ALA A 301 -5.82 4.32 7.36
CA ALA A 301 -5.35 3.65 6.15
C ALA A 301 -6.02 4.27 4.92
N GLY A 302 -5.23 4.68 3.93
CA GLY A 302 -5.74 5.32 2.72
C GLY A 302 -6.65 4.42 1.91
N GLU A 303 -7.71 5.00 1.35
CA GLU A 303 -8.73 4.32 0.55
C GLU A 303 -9.40 3.14 1.27
N ILE A 304 -9.37 3.10 2.59
CA ILE A 304 -9.89 1.96 3.37
C ILE A 304 -11.40 1.82 3.20
N ALA A 305 -12.12 2.95 3.12
CA ALA A 305 -13.56 2.97 2.91
C ALA A 305 -14.00 2.47 1.52
N ASP A 306 -13.08 2.36 0.55
CA ASP A 306 -13.35 1.73 -0.75
C ASP A 306 -13.17 0.21 -0.70
N ARG A 307 -12.44 -0.29 0.29
CA ARG A 307 -12.08 -1.70 0.45
C ARG A 307 -12.93 -2.43 1.48
N ILE A 308 -13.24 -1.78 2.60
CA ILE A 308 -14.00 -2.40 3.69
C ILE A 308 -15.44 -1.88 3.67
N ASP A 309 -16.36 -2.81 3.49
CA ASP A 309 -17.79 -2.63 3.72
C ASP A 309 -18.06 -3.06 5.16
N GLU A 310 -18.37 -2.08 6.04
CA GLU A 310 -18.50 -2.27 7.49
C GLU A 310 -19.46 -3.41 7.85
N GLY A 311 -19.00 -4.38 8.64
CA GLY A 311 -19.78 -5.53 9.06
C GLY A 311 -19.99 -6.61 8.00
N VAL A 312 -19.53 -6.40 6.75
CA VAL A 312 -19.68 -7.34 5.63
C VAL A 312 -18.39 -8.11 5.36
N ASN A 313 -17.27 -7.41 5.17
CA ASN A 313 -15.97 -8.02 4.91
C ASN A 313 -14.90 -7.62 5.92
N GLY A 314 -15.25 -6.77 6.89
CA GLY A 314 -14.35 -6.30 7.92
C GLY A 314 -14.96 -5.17 8.74
N PHE A 315 -14.09 -4.51 9.52
CA PHE A 315 -14.43 -3.37 10.36
C PHE A 315 -13.41 -2.24 10.19
N VAL A 316 -13.89 -1.00 10.23
CA VAL A 316 -13.05 0.20 10.25
C VAL A 316 -13.17 0.84 11.63
N VAL A 317 -12.05 0.94 12.36
CA VAL A 317 -12.01 1.50 13.71
C VAL A 317 -11.25 2.83 13.73
N PRO A 318 -11.48 3.71 14.73
CA PRO A 318 -10.65 4.91 14.89
C PRO A 318 -9.17 4.55 15.11
N PRO A 319 -8.23 5.34 14.57
CA PRO A 319 -6.82 5.14 14.87
C PRO A 319 -6.52 5.44 16.35
N ALA A 320 -5.56 4.73 16.91
CA ALA A 320 -5.14 4.83 18.32
C ALA A 320 -6.23 4.47 19.36
N ASP A 321 -7.30 3.82 18.97
CA ASP A 321 -8.37 3.37 19.86
C ASP A 321 -8.25 1.85 20.10
N ALA A 322 -7.50 1.49 21.14
CA ALA A 322 -7.28 0.09 21.49
C ALA A 322 -8.55 -0.61 22.02
N GLU A 323 -9.48 0.14 22.61
CA GLU A 323 -10.71 -0.44 23.16
C GLU A 323 -11.68 -0.85 22.05
N VAL A 324 -11.94 0.03 21.08
CA VAL A 324 -12.77 -0.30 19.92
C VAL A 324 -12.12 -1.42 19.09
N LEU A 325 -10.79 -1.41 18.96
CA LEU A 325 -10.06 -2.50 18.31
C LEU A 325 -10.29 -3.84 19.03
N ARG A 326 -10.17 -3.86 20.37
CA ARG A 326 -10.43 -5.04 21.22
C ARG A 326 -11.86 -5.56 21.00
N GLU A 327 -12.86 -4.68 21.03
CA GLU A 327 -14.26 -5.08 20.82
C GLU A 327 -14.49 -5.80 19.49
N ARG A 328 -13.86 -5.31 18.39
CA ARG A 328 -13.96 -5.97 17.08
C ARG A 328 -13.20 -7.29 17.05
N MET A 329 -12.05 -7.38 17.72
CA MET A 329 -11.31 -8.63 17.86
C MET A 329 -12.13 -9.65 18.68
N GLU A 330 -12.76 -9.24 19.78
CA GLU A 330 -13.60 -10.10 20.61
C GLU A 330 -14.81 -10.64 19.83
N LEU A 331 -15.51 -9.77 19.09
CA LEU A 331 -16.63 -10.19 18.24
C LEU A 331 -16.20 -11.27 17.25
N LEU A 332 -15.06 -11.08 16.58
CA LEU A 332 -14.52 -12.09 15.65
C LEU A 332 -13.95 -13.31 16.36
N THR A 333 -13.54 -13.23 17.62
CA THR A 333 -13.15 -14.38 18.42
C THR A 333 -14.36 -15.26 18.73
N GLY A 334 -15.51 -14.65 19.02
CA GLY A 334 -16.73 -15.32 19.46
C GLY A 334 -17.50 -16.07 18.36
N ASP A 335 -17.40 -15.65 17.09
CA ASP A 335 -18.27 -16.12 15.99
C ASP A 335 -17.47 -16.63 14.78
N ASP A 336 -17.31 -17.95 14.70
CA ASP A 336 -16.63 -18.65 13.59
C ASP A 336 -17.38 -18.48 12.26
N GLY A 337 -18.72 -18.47 12.34
CA GLY A 337 -19.58 -18.26 11.17
C GLY A 337 -19.41 -16.86 10.58
N LEU A 338 -19.33 -15.85 11.46
CA LEU A 338 -19.08 -14.46 11.04
C LEU A 338 -17.71 -14.33 10.37
N ARG A 339 -16.64 -14.87 10.99
CA ARG A 339 -15.29 -14.84 10.39
C ARG A 339 -15.29 -15.44 8.99
N ARG A 340 -15.92 -16.61 8.82
CA ARG A 340 -15.99 -17.25 7.51
C ARG A 340 -16.73 -16.42 6.48
N ARG A 341 -17.94 -15.93 6.80
CA ARG A 341 -18.73 -15.09 5.88
C ARG A 341 -17.98 -13.81 5.50
N MET A 342 -17.39 -13.15 6.48
CA MET A 342 -16.60 -11.93 6.22
C MET A 342 -15.36 -12.21 5.37
N GLY A 343 -14.65 -13.31 5.60
CA GLY A 343 -13.50 -13.71 4.80
C GLY A 343 -13.88 -14.02 3.35
N GLU A 344 -15.00 -14.72 3.13
CA GLU A 344 -15.56 -14.97 1.79
C GLU A 344 -15.92 -13.65 1.09
N ALA A 345 -16.58 -12.73 1.80
CA ALA A 345 -16.92 -11.40 1.28
C ALA A 345 -15.67 -10.55 1.00
N ALA A 346 -14.65 -10.61 1.86
CA ALA A 346 -13.38 -9.93 1.64
C ALA A 346 -12.70 -10.42 0.35
N ARG A 347 -12.63 -11.74 0.16
CA ARG A 347 -12.08 -12.33 -1.06
C ARG A 347 -12.87 -11.95 -2.31
N ALA A 348 -14.20 -11.96 -2.24
CA ALA A 348 -15.08 -11.56 -3.34
C ALA A 348 -14.89 -10.08 -3.71
N LYS A 349 -14.69 -9.20 -2.73
CA LYS A 349 -14.48 -7.75 -2.94
C LYS A 349 -13.26 -7.43 -3.79
N VAL A 350 -12.19 -8.23 -3.71
CA VAL A 350 -10.94 -8.03 -4.44
C VAL A 350 -10.77 -8.98 -5.62
N ALA A 351 -11.76 -9.82 -5.90
CA ALA A 351 -11.74 -10.76 -7.02
C ALA A 351 -11.55 -10.01 -8.36
N GLY A 352 -10.75 -10.59 -9.25
CA GLY A 352 -10.46 -10.02 -10.56
C GLY A 352 -9.41 -8.90 -10.56
N GLN A 353 -8.90 -8.48 -9.41
CA GLN A 353 -7.77 -7.55 -9.37
C GLN A 353 -6.53 -8.23 -9.97
N SER A 354 -5.83 -7.50 -10.84
CA SER A 354 -4.59 -7.98 -11.43
C SER A 354 -3.73 -6.81 -11.91
N PRO A 355 -2.42 -7.00 -12.11
CA PRO A 355 -1.58 -5.99 -12.74
C PRO A 355 -2.10 -5.50 -14.10
N ALA A 356 -2.81 -6.36 -14.85
CA ALA A 356 -3.44 -6.01 -16.13
C ALA A 356 -4.58 -4.99 -15.98
N VAL A 357 -5.39 -5.11 -14.92
CA VAL A 357 -6.45 -4.12 -14.59
C VAL A 357 -5.84 -2.76 -14.29
N TRP A 358 -4.72 -2.73 -13.57
CA TRP A 358 -4.00 -1.47 -13.34
C TRP A 358 -3.48 -0.88 -14.66
N ALA A 359 -2.88 -1.72 -15.51
CA ALA A 359 -2.33 -1.29 -16.78
C ALA A 359 -3.40 -0.68 -17.70
N GLU A 360 -4.58 -1.31 -17.78
CA GLU A 360 -5.72 -0.80 -18.53
C GLU A 360 -6.21 0.54 -17.99
N ALA A 361 -6.41 0.65 -16.68
CA ALA A 361 -6.82 1.92 -16.05
C ALA A 361 -5.77 3.03 -16.28
N PHE A 362 -4.49 2.69 -16.26
CA PHE A 362 -3.40 3.63 -16.54
C PHE A 362 -3.40 4.09 -18.01
N GLU A 363 -3.60 3.18 -18.97
CA GLU A 363 -3.75 3.53 -20.40
C GLU A 363 -4.90 4.50 -20.61
N VAL A 364 -6.08 4.22 -20.07
CA VAL A 364 -7.25 5.10 -20.13
C VAL A 364 -6.94 6.48 -19.52
N ALA A 365 -6.25 6.51 -18.38
CA ALA A 365 -5.84 7.75 -17.76
C ALA A 365 -4.87 8.56 -18.63
N VAL A 366 -3.90 7.93 -19.27
CA VAL A 366 -2.97 8.56 -20.20
C VAL A 366 -3.72 9.14 -21.41
N GLU A 367 -4.63 8.39 -22.03
CA GLU A 367 -5.46 8.86 -23.14
C GLU A 367 -6.29 10.08 -22.73
N LYS A 368 -6.89 10.05 -21.54
CA LYS A 368 -7.66 11.17 -21.00
C LYS A 368 -6.80 12.42 -20.81
N ILE A 369 -5.57 12.28 -20.29
CA ILE A 369 -4.61 13.39 -20.17
C ILE A 369 -4.35 14.03 -21.55
N PHE A 370 -4.27 13.24 -22.61
CA PHE A 370 -4.08 13.75 -23.97
C PHE A 370 -5.30 14.47 -24.52
N SER A 371 -6.51 14.01 -24.22
CA SER A 371 -7.76 14.60 -24.72
C SER A 371 -8.08 15.95 -24.08
N LEU A 372 -7.55 16.24 -22.90
CA LEU A 372 -7.77 17.50 -22.18
C LEU A 372 -6.86 18.62 -22.71
N PRO A 373 -7.33 19.88 -22.69
CA PRO A 373 -6.47 21.04 -22.96
C PRO A 373 -5.26 21.07 -22.02
N ARG A 374 -4.11 21.49 -22.51
CA ARG A 374 -2.93 21.67 -21.66
C ARG A 374 -3.17 22.74 -20.62
N MET A 375 -2.67 22.50 -19.40
CA MET A 375 -2.58 23.56 -18.40
C MET A 375 -1.38 24.44 -18.72
N GLY A 376 -1.62 25.74 -18.77
CA GLY A 376 -0.62 26.76 -19.11
C GLY A 376 0.47 26.94 -18.05
#